data_4ef37f974138910885ca5297806ccc82
#
_entry.id   4ef37f974138910885ca5297806ccc82
#
_cell.length_a   1.000
_cell.length_b   1.000
_cell.length_c   1.000
_cell.angle_alpha   90.00
_cell.angle_beta   90.00
_cell.angle_gamma   90.00
#
_symmetry.space_group_name_H-M   'P 1'
#
loop_
_entity.id
_entity.type
_entity.pdbx_description
1 polymer ?
#
loop_
_entity_poly.entity_id
_entity_poly.type
_entity_poly.pdbx_seq_one_letter_code
_entity_poly.pdbx_strand_id
1 'polypeptide(L)'
;GEAASTHLGAQLDAIGLQTERFKTGTPPRIDGRSVALDRLPQQHSEIETYDYSWSHFWTTPRREGTVTRHPIQMPCYITHLEAEGTALIATHIAESAMYGGAIASRGPRYCPSVEDKVVKFPNAERHQLFLEPEGHDTHEMYVNGLSTSLPVSVQLAILRTVKGLEQVQMTRAGYAIEYDYYPPTQLDSTLQSRAVGGLWFAG
;
A
#
# COMPACT_ATOMS: atom_id res chain seq x y z
N GLY A 1 -0.03 -12.73 -9.20
CA GLY A 1 0.63 -12.46 -7.92
C GLY A 1 2.05 -13.04 -7.92
N GLU A 2 2.82 -12.67 -6.94
CA GLU A 2 4.15 -13.23 -6.72
C GLU A 2 4.05 -14.63 -6.07
N ALA A 3 5.12 -15.42 -6.18
CA ALA A 3 5.17 -16.73 -5.54
C ALA A 3 5.17 -16.56 -4.01
N ALA A 4 4.49 -17.47 -3.30
CA ALA A 4 4.46 -17.45 -1.84
C ALA A 4 5.85 -17.74 -1.26
N SER A 5 6.25 -16.97 -0.24
CA SER A 5 7.47 -17.20 0.54
C SER A 5 7.09 -17.93 1.84
N THR A 6 7.26 -19.24 1.88
CA THR A 6 6.79 -20.09 2.98
C THR A 6 7.89 -20.65 3.87
N HIS A 7 9.16 -20.64 3.41
CA HIS A 7 10.26 -21.29 4.12
C HIS A 7 10.54 -20.70 5.50
N LEU A 8 10.57 -19.37 5.62
CA LEU A 8 10.82 -18.70 6.89
C LEU A 8 9.70 -18.96 7.88
N GLY A 9 8.44 -18.87 7.44
CA GLY A 9 7.28 -19.18 8.29
C GLY A 9 7.36 -20.58 8.86
N ALA A 10 7.60 -21.59 8.01
CA ALA A 10 7.75 -22.97 8.46
C ALA A 10 8.90 -23.18 9.46
N GLN A 11 10.02 -22.46 9.31
CA GLN A 11 11.13 -22.51 10.26
C GLN A 11 10.75 -21.90 11.63
N LEU A 12 10.05 -20.77 11.61
CA LEU A 12 9.59 -20.09 12.82
C LEU A 12 8.53 -20.91 13.57
N ASP A 13 7.62 -21.56 12.85
CA ASP A 13 6.65 -22.49 13.43
C ASP A 13 7.36 -23.71 14.06
N ALA A 14 8.38 -24.23 13.39
CA ALA A 14 9.15 -25.39 13.89
C ALA A 14 9.90 -25.11 15.20
N ILE A 15 10.25 -23.87 15.50
CA ILE A 15 10.87 -23.46 16.76
C ILE A 15 9.86 -23.00 17.81
N GLY A 16 8.56 -23.21 17.57
CA GLY A 16 7.49 -23.04 18.55
C GLY A 16 6.82 -21.68 18.59
N LEU A 17 7.04 -20.83 17.56
CA LEU A 17 6.29 -19.59 17.42
C LEU A 17 4.89 -19.86 16.84
N GLN A 18 3.91 -19.16 17.36
CA GLN A 18 2.54 -19.25 16.87
C GLN A 18 2.32 -18.19 15.77
N THR A 19 1.92 -18.65 14.60
CA THR A 19 1.61 -17.80 13.45
C THR A 19 0.11 -17.59 13.35
N GLU A 20 -0.30 -16.34 13.11
CA GLU A 20 -1.64 -15.98 12.64
C GLU A 20 -1.51 -15.32 11.27
N ARG A 21 -2.66 -15.07 10.62
CA ARG A 21 -2.68 -14.48 9.27
C ARG A 21 -3.55 -13.24 9.19
N PHE A 22 -3.01 -12.25 8.48
CA PHE A 22 -3.79 -11.10 8.02
C PHE A 22 -3.99 -11.13 6.51
N LYS A 23 -5.05 -10.46 6.05
CA LYS A 23 -5.29 -10.20 4.63
C LYS A 23 -5.30 -8.70 4.34
N THR A 24 -4.82 -8.35 3.16
CA THR A 24 -4.90 -6.99 2.62
C THR A 24 -5.00 -7.02 1.10
N GLY A 25 -5.19 -5.86 0.47
CA GLY A 25 -5.12 -5.71 -0.98
C GLY A 25 -3.86 -4.94 -1.39
N THR A 26 -3.41 -5.15 -2.61
CA THR A 26 -2.46 -4.28 -3.29
C THR A 26 -3.21 -3.32 -4.22
N PRO A 27 -2.72 -2.11 -4.48
CA PRO A 27 -3.32 -1.24 -5.47
C PRO A 27 -2.92 -1.64 -6.90
N PRO A 28 -3.72 -1.26 -7.90
CA PRO A 28 -3.31 -1.40 -9.29
C PRO A 28 -2.12 -0.49 -9.62
N ARG A 29 -1.39 -0.87 -10.68
CA ARG A 29 -0.41 -0.02 -11.36
C ARG A 29 -0.97 0.38 -12.70
N ILE A 30 -0.63 1.58 -13.12
CA ILE A 30 -1.12 2.20 -14.36
C ILE A 30 0.02 2.78 -15.17
N ASP A 31 -0.18 2.90 -16.47
CA ASP A 31 0.74 3.62 -17.35
C ASP A 31 0.49 5.14 -17.24
N GLY A 32 1.42 5.86 -16.66
CA GLY A 32 1.34 7.31 -16.47
C GLY A 32 1.16 8.11 -17.76
N ARG A 33 1.56 7.55 -18.92
CA ARG A 33 1.34 8.16 -20.24
C ARG A 33 -0.13 8.20 -20.65
N SER A 34 -0.95 7.37 -20.03
CA SER A 34 -2.41 7.30 -20.24
C SER A 34 -3.21 8.16 -19.26
N VAL A 35 -2.53 8.92 -18.41
CA VAL A 35 -3.11 9.76 -17.36
C VAL A 35 -3.04 11.23 -17.80
N ALA A 36 -4.12 11.97 -17.62
CA ALA A 36 -4.17 13.41 -17.85
C ALA A 36 -3.57 14.18 -16.64
N LEU A 37 -2.25 14.06 -16.44
CA LEU A 37 -1.53 14.59 -15.28
C LEU A 37 -1.62 16.11 -15.16
N ASP A 38 -1.75 16.81 -16.29
CA ASP A 38 -1.94 18.27 -16.38
C ASP A 38 -3.25 18.76 -15.74
N ARG A 39 -4.21 17.86 -15.56
CA ARG A 39 -5.51 18.15 -14.92
C ARG A 39 -5.51 17.90 -13.41
N LEU A 40 -4.42 17.40 -12.85
CA LEU A 40 -4.34 16.95 -11.46
C LEU A 40 -3.40 17.84 -10.64
N PRO A 41 -3.77 18.16 -9.39
CA PRO A 41 -2.87 18.85 -8.47
C PRO A 41 -1.62 18.00 -8.21
N GLN A 42 -0.47 18.65 -8.24
CA GLN A 42 0.81 18.03 -7.86
C GLN A 42 1.05 18.21 -6.36
N GLN A 43 1.61 17.17 -5.74
CA GLN A 43 2.18 17.24 -4.40
C GLN A 43 3.68 17.01 -4.50
N HIS A 44 4.43 18.07 -4.25
CA HIS A 44 5.88 18.03 -4.22
C HIS A 44 6.40 17.56 -2.86
N SER A 45 7.60 17.01 -2.85
CA SER A 45 8.31 16.72 -1.63
C SER A 45 8.73 18.01 -0.93
N GLU A 46 8.64 18.05 0.39
CA GLU A 46 9.12 19.18 1.22
C GLU A 46 10.58 18.99 1.67
N ILE A 47 11.32 18.11 1.02
CA ILE A 47 12.67 17.72 1.42
C ILE A 47 13.68 18.90 1.43
N GLU A 48 13.41 19.92 0.61
CA GLU A 48 14.20 21.15 0.58
C GLU A 48 13.91 22.08 1.78
N THR A 49 12.67 22.01 2.29
CA THR A 49 12.23 22.81 3.44
C THR A 49 12.57 22.14 4.75
N TYR A 50 12.46 20.81 4.81
CA TYR A 50 12.71 20.01 5.99
C TYR A 50 13.80 18.99 5.72
N ASP A 51 14.88 19.03 6.50
CA ASP A 51 15.88 17.97 6.47
C ASP A 51 15.37 16.77 7.28
N TYR A 52 14.71 15.83 6.61
CA TYR A 52 14.24 14.57 7.21
C TYR A 52 15.36 13.54 7.37
N SER A 53 16.61 13.92 7.12
CA SER A 53 17.74 13.01 7.27
C SER A 53 17.98 12.72 8.75
N TRP A 54 18.20 11.45 9.07
CA TRP A 54 18.63 11.02 10.40
C TRP A 54 20.05 11.46 10.74
N SER A 55 20.75 12.12 9.83
CA SER A 55 22.17 12.48 9.99
C SER A 55 22.45 13.36 11.20
N HIS A 56 21.52 14.21 11.65
CA HIS A 56 21.72 15.00 12.86
C HIS A 56 21.47 14.26 14.17
N PHE A 57 20.92 13.05 14.12
CA PHE A 57 20.84 12.17 15.29
C PHE A 57 22.09 11.33 15.47
N TRP A 58 22.98 11.30 14.47
CA TRP A 58 24.26 10.59 14.57
C TRP A 58 25.33 11.55 15.07
N THR A 59 26.04 11.13 16.11
CA THR A 59 27.11 11.93 16.75
C THR A 59 28.36 12.08 15.90
N THR A 60 28.43 11.50 14.72
CA THR A 60 29.56 11.65 13.81
C THR A 60 29.54 13.05 13.21
N PRO A 61 30.54 13.91 13.46
CA PRO A 61 30.57 15.24 12.88
C PRO A 61 30.51 15.13 11.36
N ARG A 62 29.57 15.85 10.74
CA ARG A 62 29.59 16.03 9.27
C ARG A 62 30.92 16.68 8.94
N ARG A 63 31.67 16.18 7.96
CA ARG A 63 32.78 16.93 7.38
C ARG A 63 32.21 18.25 6.86
N GLU A 64 32.78 19.38 7.29
CA GLU A 64 32.45 20.69 6.76
C GLU A 64 32.47 20.63 5.24
N GLY A 65 31.43 21.12 4.59
CA GLY A 65 31.28 21.11 3.14
C GLY A 65 30.59 19.89 2.53
N THR A 66 30.09 18.92 3.32
CA THR A 66 29.26 17.83 2.78
C THR A 66 27.84 18.34 2.56
N VAL A 67 27.53 18.74 1.34
CA VAL A 67 26.15 19.02 0.93
C VAL A 67 25.40 17.70 0.89
N THR A 68 24.34 17.55 1.68
CA THR A 68 23.43 16.42 1.57
C THR A 68 22.72 16.55 0.22
N ARG A 69 23.14 15.78 -0.77
CA ARG A 69 22.44 15.72 -2.05
C ARG A 69 21.29 14.75 -1.89
N HIS A 70 20.08 15.30 -1.83
CA HIS A 70 18.89 14.51 -1.98
C HIS A 70 18.77 14.03 -3.43
N PRO A 71 18.25 12.82 -3.67
CA PRO A 71 17.93 12.38 -5.03
C PRO A 71 16.90 13.31 -5.66
N ILE A 72 16.89 13.38 -6.98
CA ILE A 72 15.89 14.16 -7.73
C ILE A 72 14.50 13.67 -7.31
N GLN A 73 13.67 14.61 -6.86
CA GLN A 73 12.31 14.31 -6.39
C GLN A 73 11.33 14.30 -7.55
N MET A 74 10.39 13.36 -7.51
CA MET A 74 9.25 13.31 -8.43
C MET A 74 7.99 13.69 -7.67
N PRO A 75 7.10 14.54 -8.22
CA PRO A 75 5.84 14.85 -7.57
C PRO A 75 4.88 13.65 -7.62
N CYS A 76 4.06 13.50 -6.59
CA CYS A 76 2.84 12.71 -6.64
C CYS A 76 1.70 13.57 -7.19
N TYR A 77 0.62 12.93 -7.65
CA TYR A 77 -0.57 13.63 -8.14
C TYR A 77 -1.78 13.22 -7.32
N ILE A 78 -2.61 14.20 -6.98
CA ILE A 78 -3.78 13.98 -6.13
C ILE A 78 -5.02 13.89 -7.01
N THR A 79 -5.82 12.85 -6.77
CA THR A 79 -7.16 12.70 -7.33
C THR A 79 -8.09 12.06 -6.30
N HIS A 80 -9.31 11.75 -6.67
CA HIS A 80 -10.30 11.21 -5.74
C HIS A 80 -11.16 10.15 -6.42
N LEU A 81 -11.47 9.11 -5.67
CA LEU A 81 -12.56 8.20 -5.97
C LEU A 81 -13.85 8.85 -5.46
N GLU A 82 -14.77 9.15 -6.35
CA GLU A 82 -16.03 9.80 -6.06
C GLU A 82 -17.20 8.80 -6.03
N ALA A 83 -18.42 9.30 -5.91
CA ALA A 83 -19.62 8.49 -5.71
C ALA A 83 -19.83 7.39 -6.75
N GLU A 84 -19.53 7.66 -8.03
CA GLU A 84 -19.68 6.67 -9.12
C GLU A 84 -18.77 5.46 -8.91
N GLY A 85 -17.48 5.72 -8.65
CA GLY A 85 -16.51 4.64 -8.38
C GLY A 85 -16.82 3.91 -7.08
N THR A 86 -17.28 4.62 -6.04
CA THR A 86 -17.71 4.02 -4.77
C THR A 86 -18.91 3.09 -4.98
N ALA A 87 -19.88 3.49 -5.81
CA ALA A 87 -21.04 2.66 -6.14
C ALA A 87 -20.66 1.39 -6.89
N LEU A 88 -19.70 1.46 -7.83
CA LEU A 88 -19.16 0.27 -8.50
C LEU A 88 -18.53 -0.70 -7.50
N ILE A 89 -17.74 -0.22 -6.54
CA ILE A 89 -17.16 -1.06 -5.50
C ILE A 89 -18.25 -1.73 -4.67
N ALA A 90 -19.23 -0.97 -4.21
CA ALA A 90 -20.33 -1.49 -3.40
C ALA A 90 -21.13 -2.58 -4.15
N THR A 91 -21.38 -2.38 -5.43
CA THR A 91 -22.12 -3.34 -6.28
C THR A 91 -21.37 -4.66 -6.45
N HIS A 92 -20.04 -4.60 -6.57
CA HIS A 92 -19.19 -5.76 -6.84
C HIS A 92 -18.48 -6.32 -5.61
N ILE A 93 -18.81 -5.84 -4.40
CA ILE A 93 -18.08 -6.17 -3.17
C ILE A 93 -17.98 -7.69 -2.92
N ALA A 94 -19.04 -8.43 -3.25
CA ALA A 94 -19.09 -9.88 -3.09
C ALA A 94 -18.15 -10.64 -4.06
N GLU A 95 -17.67 -9.98 -5.12
CA GLU A 95 -16.71 -10.54 -6.07
C GLU A 95 -15.24 -10.31 -5.62
N SER A 96 -15.02 -9.49 -4.60
CA SER A 96 -13.72 -9.28 -4.02
C SER A 96 -13.22 -10.55 -3.31
N ALA A 97 -11.97 -10.95 -3.54
CA ALA A 97 -11.37 -12.09 -2.84
C ALA A 97 -11.40 -11.92 -1.31
N MET A 98 -11.33 -10.67 -0.83
CA MET A 98 -11.36 -10.36 0.60
C MET A 98 -12.76 -10.42 1.21
N TYR A 99 -13.82 -10.13 0.44
CA TYR A 99 -15.20 -10.07 0.92
C TYR A 99 -16.08 -11.22 0.41
N GLY A 100 -15.73 -11.82 -0.73
CA GLY A 100 -16.43 -12.96 -1.33
C GLY A 100 -16.17 -14.32 -0.68
N GLY A 101 -15.44 -14.37 0.44
CA GLY A 101 -15.19 -15.60 1.20
C GLY A 101 -14.02 -16.46 0.69
N ALA A 102 -13.31 -16.03 -0.36
CA ALA A 102 -12.14 -16.75 -0.85
C ALA A 102 -10.97 -16.75 0.14
N ILE A 103 -10.90 -15.74 1.03
CA ILE A 103 -9.88 -15.58 2.06
C ILE A 103 -10.57 -15.44 3.42
N ALA A 104 -10.30 -16.38 4.33
CA ALA A 104 -10.94 -16.45 5.64
C ALA A 104 -10.23 -15.60 6.71
N SER A 105 -8.97 -15.21 6.51
CA SER A 105 -8.21 -14.42 7.47
C SER A 105 -8.79 -13.02 7.65
N ARG A 106 -8.57 -12.42 8.83
CA ARG A 106 -9.02 -11.05 9.11
C ARG A 106 -8.10 -10.00 8.48
N GLY A 107 -8.62 -8.82 8.18
CA GLY A 107 -7.79 -7.66 7.85
C GLY A 107 -7.11 -7.08 9.08
N PRO A 108 -5.98 -6.37 8.93
CA PRO A 108 -5.40 -5.58 10.00
C PRO A 108 -6.34 -4.44 10.42
N ARG A 109 -6.10 -3.86 11.60
CA ARG A 109 -6.95 -2.79 12.15
C ARG A 109 -7.18 -1.63 11.17
N TYR A 110 -6.14 -1.24 10.46
CA TYR A 110 -6.15 -0.18 9.45
C TYR A 110 -5.87 -0.77 8.06
N CYS A 111 -6.76 -1.68 7.62
CA CYS A 111 -6.66 -2.25 6.28
C CYS A 111 -6.78 -1.13 5.23
N PRO A 112 -5.79 -0.98 4.31
CA PRO A 112 -5.80 0.08 3.31
C PRO A 112 -6.73 -0.22 2.13
N SER A 113 -7.44 -1.35 2.11
CA SER A 113 -8.27 -1.72 0.97
C SER A 113 -9.42 -0.73 0.76
N VAL A 114 -9.74 -0.47 -0.49
CA VAL A 114 -10.84 0.43 -0.85
C VAL A 114 -12.18 -0.17 -0.48
N GLU A 115 -12.32 -1.51 -0.53
CA GLU A 115 -13.51 -2.23 -0.07
C GLU A 115 -13.79 -1.91 1.40
N ASP A 116 -12.76 -1.98 2.26
CA ASP A 116 -12.88 -1.63 3.68
C ASP A 116 -13.30 -0.17 3.90
N LYS A 117 -12.76 0.75 3.08
CA LYS A 117 -13.14 2.17 3.16
C LYS A 117 -14.62 2.37 2.81
N VAL A 118 -15.08 1.76 1.74
CA VAL A 118 -16.48 1.87 1.29
C VAL A 118 -17.45 1.27 2.32
N VAL A 119 -17.11 0.13 2.91
CA VAL A 119 -17.94 -0.52 3.93
C VAL A 119 -17.95 0.25 5.25
N LYS A 120 -16.80 0.71 5.71
CA LYS A 120 -16.67 1.39 6.99
C LYS A 120 -17.11 2.86 6.96
N PHE A 121 -16.99 3.50 5.81
CA PHE A 121 -17.31 4.92 5.62
C PHE A 121 -18.32 5.14 4.47
N PRO A 122 -19.53 4.56 4.56
CA PRO A 122 -20.51 4.61 3.46
C PRO A 122 -21.02 6.02 3.14
N ASN A 123 -20.86 6.96 4.06
CA ASN A 123 -21.28 8.36 3.90
C ASN A 123 -20.12 9.29 3.47
N ALA A 124 -18.94 8.76 3.18
CA ALA A 124 -17.84 9.56 2.69
C ALA A 124 -18.15 10.07 1.27
N GLU A 125 -18.09 11.37 1.06
CA GLU A 125 -18.34 11.98 -0.25
C GLU A 125 -17.32 11.51 -1.30
N ARG A 126 -16.07 11.30 -0.88
CA ARG A 126 -14.96 10.86 -1.74
C ARG A 126 -13.85 10.23 -0.93
N HIS A 127 -13.00 9.43 -1.59
CA HIS A 127 -11.77 8.89 -1.03
C HIS A 127 -10.56 9.41 -1.81
N GLN A 128 -9.60 9.98 -1.12
CA GLN A 128 -8.38 10.50 -1.73
C GLN A 128 -7.51 9.37 -2.29
N LEU A 129 -6.95 9.63 -3.47
CA LEU A 129 -5.99 8.77 -4.15
C LEU A 129 -4.74 9.60 -4.46
N PHE A 130 -3.57 8.93 -4.38
CA PHE A 130 -2.31 9.47 -4.84
C PHE A 130 -1.79 8.63 -6.00
N LEU A 131 -1.41 9.29 -7.08
CA LEU A 131 -0.71 8.66 -8.18
C LEU A 131 0.78 8.90 -7.95
N GLU A 132 1.50 7.83 -7.65
CA GLU A 132 2.90 7.86 -7.22
C GLU A 132 3.78 7.25 -8.30
N PRO A 133 4.72 8.00 -8.91
CA PRO A 133 5.68 7.41 -9.84
C PRO A 133 6.50 6.31 -9.15
N GLU A 134 6.63 5.14 -9.77
CA GLU A 134 7.41 4.04 -9.21
C GLU A 134 8.93 4.16 -9.43
N GLY A 135 9.38 5.12 -10.25
CA GLY A 135 10.80 5.39 -10.48
C GLY A 135 11.04 6.33 -11.65
N HIS A 136 12.30 6.76 -11.80
CA HIS A 136 12.72 7.68 -12.85
C HIS A 136 12.74 7.05 -14.24
N ASP A 137 13.02 5.76 -14.32
CA ASP A 137 13.22 5.02 -15.57
C ASP A 137 11.99 4.20 -15.99
N THR A 138 10.82 4.50 -15.42
CA THR A 138 9.56 3.83 -15.72
C THR A 138 8.42 4.81 -15.85
N HIS A 139 7.42 4.45 -16.64
CA HIS A 139 6.14 5.16 -16.72
C HIS A 139 5.08 4.56 -15.81
N GLU A 140 5.43 3.52 -15.04
CA GLU A 140 4.51 2.87 -14.13
C GLU A 140 4.22 3.76 -12.92
N MET A 141 2.94 3.89 -12.59
CA MET A 141 2.47 4.65 -11.44
C MET A 141 1.65 3.76 -10.52
N TYR A 142 1.88 3.92 -9.23
CA TYR A 142 1.17 3.26 -8.14
C TYR A 142 -0.07 4.07 -7.77
N VAL A 143 -1.25 3.43 -7.70
CA VAL A 143 -2.49 4.12 -7.33
C VAL A 143 -2.74 3.95 -5.83
N ASN A 144 -2.02 4.72 -5.02
CA ASN A 144 -2.15 4.67 -3.57
C ASN A 144 -3.56 5.09 -3.14
N GLY A 145 -4.14 4.33 -2.22
CA GLY A 145 -5.50 4.52 -1.72
C GLY A 145 -6.55 3.65 -2.42
N LEU A 146 -6.19 2.95 -3.53
CA LEU A 146 -7.07 2.04 -4.26
C LEU A 146 -6.62 0.57 -4.14
N SER A 147 -6.06 0.17 -3.00
CA SER A 147 -5.76 -1.24 -2.74
C SER A 147 -7.05 -2.06 -2.84
N THR A 148 -7.05 -3.12 -3.65
CA THR A 148 -8.27 -3.88 -3.95
C THR A 148 -7.98 -5.32 -4.35
N SER A 149 -8.98 -6.17 -4.19
CA SER A 149 -8.99 -7.55 -4.68
C SER A 149 -10.19 -7.86 -5.57
N LEU A 150 -10.84 -6.82 -6.08
CA LEU A 150 -11.94 -6.95 -7.06
C LEU A 150 -11.43 -7.54 -8.39
N PRO A 151 -12.31 -8.09 -9.23
CA PRO A 151 -11.94 -8.55 -10.56
C PRO A 151 -11.30 -7.48 -11.43
N VAL A 152 -10.38 -7.86 -12.32
CA VAL A 152 -9.61 -6.96 -13.17
C VAL A 152 -10.47 -5.98 -13.96
N SER A 153 -11.57 -6.47 -14.54
CA SER A 153 -12.52 -5.65 -15.30
C SER A 153 -13.18 -4.58 -14.44
N VAL A 154 -13.53 -4.92 -13.20
CA VAL A 154 -14.14 -4.00 -12.24
C VAL A 154 -13.12 -2.94 -11.81
N GLN A 155 -11.88 -3.34 -11.53
CA GLN A 155 -10.80 -2.39 -11.21
C GLN A 155 -10.61 -1.36 -12.31
N LEU A 156 -10.59 -1.79 -13.58
CA LEU A 156 -10.44 -0.89 -14.71
C LEU A 156 -11.66 0.03 -14.85
N ALA A 157 -12.87 -0.48 -14.64
CA ALA A 157 -14.08 0.35 -14.65
C ALA A 157 -14.03 1.42 -13.56
N ILE A 158 -13.62 1.06 -12.33
CA ILE A 158 -13.45 1.99 -11.21
C ILE A 158 -12.42 3.07 -11.55
N LEU A 159 -11.24 2.67 -12.03
CA LEU A 159 -10.17 3.62 -12.41
C LEU A 159 -10.69 4.65 -13.41
N ARG A 160 -11.50 4.26 -14.37
CA ARG A 160 -12.04 5.16 -15.42
C ARG A 160 -13.10 6.14 -14.94
N THR A 161 -13.65 5.96 -13.74
CA THR A 161 -14.51 6.98 -13.10
C THR A 161 -13.72 8.07 -12.41
N VAL A 162 -12.40 7.88 -12.22
CA VAL A 162 -11.54 8.81 -11.50
C VAL A 162 -11.08 9.92 -12.43
N LYS A 163 -11.18 11.17 -11.98
CA LYS A 163 -10.72 12.35 -12.73
C LYS A 163 -9.25 12.21 -13.14
N GLY A 164 -8.98 12.39 -14.43
CA GLY A 164 -7.65 12.26 -15.03
C GLY A 164 -7.29 10.83 -15.44
N LEU A 165 -8.11 9.84 -15.09
CA LEU A 165 -7.89 8.41 -15.40
C LEU A 165 -8.92 7.85 -16.41
N GLU A 166 -9.69 8.71 -17.07
CA GLU A 166 -10.81 8.31 -17.95
C GLU A 166 -10.35 7.39 -19.11
N GLN A 167 -9.10 7.54 -19.56
CA GLN A 167 -8.48 6.76 -20.63
C GLN A 167 -7.34 5.86 -20.15
N VAL A 168 -7.29 5.62 -18.84
CA VAL A 168 -6.17 4.92 -18.21
C VAL A 168 -5.98 3.50 -18.74
N GLN A 169 -4.70 3.12 -18.87
CA GLN A 169 -4.24 1.77 -19.14
C GLN A 169 -3.66 1.19 -17.84
N MET A 170 -4.23 0.09 -17.37
CA MET A 170 -3.73 -0.61 -16.20
C MET A 170 -2.63 -1.58 -16.62
N THR A 171 -1.45 -1.45 -16.02
CA THR A 171 -0.28 -2.30 -16.28
C THR A 171 -0.28 -3.54 -15.39
N ARG A 172 -0.79 -3.39 -14.16
CA ARG A 172 -0.92 -4.48 -13.19
C ARG A 172 -2.19 -4.29 -12.38
N ALA A 173 -3.00 -5.31 -12.29
CA ALA A 173 -4.16 -5.31 -11.41
C ALA A 173 -3.74 -5.42 -9.93
N GLY A 174 -4.53 -4.79 -9.04
CA GLY A 174 -4.47 -5.07 -7.62
C GLY A 174 -4.92 -6.50 -7.32
N TYR A 175 -4.43 -7.06 -6.22
CA TYR A 175 -4.76 -8.41 -5.79
C TYR A 175 -4.73 -8.53 -4.28
N ALA A 176 -5.41 -9.55 -3.74
CA ALA A 176 -5.36 -9.84 -2.32
C ALA A 176 -4.04 -10.50 -1.93
N ILE A 177 -3.55 -10.17 -0.76
CA ILE A 177 -2.40 -10.81 -0.11
C ILE A 177 -2.85 -11.33 1.24
N GLU A 178 -2.46 -12.56 1.56
CA GLU A 178 -2.39 -13.05 2.93
C GLU A 178 -0.93 -13.09 3.37
N TYR A 179 -0.68 -12.67 4.60
CA TYR A 179 0.66 -12.69 5.18
C TYR A 179 0.63 -13.15 6.62
N ASP A 180 1.71 -13.82 7.00
CA ASP A 180 1.90 -14.28 8.37
C ASP A 180 2.23 -13.10 9.27
N TYR A 181 1.68 -13.11 10.48
CA TYR A 181 2.14 -12.26 11.57
C TYR A 181 2.25 -13.07 12.86
N TYR A 182 3.11 -12.61 13.73
CA TYR A 182 3.35 -13.23 15.02
C TYR A 182 2.73 -12.38 16.11
N PRO A 183 1.70 -12.87 16.83
CA PRO A 183 1.07 -12.12 17.91
C PRO A 183 2.09 -11.53 18.90
N PRO A 184 2.02 -10.23 19.22
CA PRO A 184 3.01 -9.57 20.07
C PRO A 184 3.03 -10.09 21.50
N THR A 185 2.02 -10.84 21.93
CA THR A 185 1.98 -11.54 23.22
C THR A 185 3.11 -12.57 23.38
N GLN A 186 3.71 -13.01 22.28
CA GLN A 186 4.86 -13.92 22.27
C GLN A 186 6.21 -13.19 22.46
N LEU A 187 6.18 -11.87 22.54
CA LEU A 187 7.36 -11.05 22.72
C LEU A 187 7.41 -10.46 24.12
N ASP A 188 8.60 -10.18 24.60
CA ASP A 188 8.79 -9.37 25.80
C ASP A 188 8.83 -7.87 25.47
N SER A 189 9.09 -7.02 26.47
CA SER A 189 9.14 -5.57 26.30
C SER A 189 10.31 -5.06 25.45
N THR A 190 11.30 -5.91 25.18
CA THR A 190 12.43 -5.61 24.27
C THR A 190 12.19 -6.09 22.85
N LEU A 191 10.99 -6.62 22.55
CA LEU A 191 10.62 -7.28 21.30
C LEU A 191 11.36 -8.62 21.06
N GLN A 192 11.99 -9.18 22.09
CA GLN A 192 12.59 -10.50 22.01
C GLN A 192 11.50 -11.57 22.15
N SER A 193 11.64 -12.66 21.38
CA SER A 193 10.78 -13.82 21.53
C SER A 193 10.93 -14.44 22.93
N ARG A 194 9.79 -14.75 23.58
CA ARG A 194 9.77 -15.46 24.86
C ARG A 194 10.15 -16.94 24.71
N ALA A 195 9.97 -17.50 23.51
CA ALA A 195 10.26 -18.90 23.22
C ALA A 195 11.72 -19.14 22.79
N VAL A 196 12.34 -18.13 22.17
CA VAL A 196 13.68 -18.28 21.57
C VAL A 196 14.56 -17.11 21.97
N GLY A 197 15.59 -17.37 22.79
CA GLY A 197 16.57 -16.38 23.19
C GLY A 197 17.41 -15.90 21.99
N GLY A 198 17.65 -14.58 21.89
CA GLY A 198 18.44 -14.00 20.81
C GLY A 198 17.67 -13.76 19.50
N LEU A 199 16.34 -13.94 19.49
CA LEU A 199 15.48 -13.65 18.35
C LEU A 199 14.57 -12.45 18.66
N TRP A 200 14.71 -11.35 17.93
CA TRP A 200 13.88 -10.15 18.04
C TRP A 200 13.03 -9.95 16.79
N PHE A 201 11.85 -9.36 16.97
CA PHE A 201 10.95 -9.00 15.89
C PHE A 201 10.90 -7.47 15.77
N ALA A 202 11.14 -6.95 14.57
CA ALA A 202 11.14 -5.52 14.28
C ALA A 202 10.07 -5.19 13.21
N GLY A 203 8.93 -4.66 13.67
CA GLY A 203 7.84 -4.25 12.78
C GLY A 203 6.56 -5.04 12.88
#